data_c56cffaa515279a67da345c8e34d534d
#
_entry.id   c56cffaa515279a67da345c8e34d534d
#
_cell.length_a   1.000
_cell.length_b   1.000
_cell.length_c   1.000
_cell.angle_alpha   90.00
_cell.angle_beta   90.00
_cell.angle_gamma   90.00
#
_symmetry.space_group_name_H-M   'P 1'
#
loop_
_entity.id
_entity.type
_entity.pdbx_description
1 polymer ?
#
loop_
_entity_poly.entity_id
_entity_poly.type
_entity_poly.pdbx_seq_one_letter_code
_entity_poly.pdbx_strand_id
1 'polypeptide(L)'
;NIRGHINGVYQKSNLAEINELVDFINENKFDPRMKARVEEAVRKLHTQYAADRSGNNLRRYAGQIAHDSVMQFHGQFTVKKAKDAGLNHFRYTGTLVRDSRQFCREMLNKTLTETEVRDMWKRRSWAGKSTGDPFIVRGGYRCRHTWIPTNPEWEK
;
A
#
# COMPACT_ATOMS: atom_id res chain seq x y z
N ASN A 1 7.82 -3.61 -8.37
CA ASN A 1 8.27 -5.01 -8.47
C ASN A 1 7.64 -5.83 -7.33
N ILE A 2 6.51 -6.50 -7.65
CA ILE A 2 5.72 -7.31 -6.71
C ILE A 2 6.57 -8.40 -6.05
N ARG A 3 7.49 -9.03 -6.80
CA ARG A 3 8.42 -10.05 -6.27
C ARG A 3 9.35 -9.53 -5.17
N GLY A 4 9.90 -8.34 -5.34
CA GLY A 4 10.78 -7.74 -4.32
C GLY A 4 10.03 -7.35 -3.04
N HIS A 5 8.75 -6.97 -3.16
CA HIS A 5 7.89 -6.66 -2.03
C HIS A 5 7.46 -7.90 -1.25
N ILE A 6 7.11 -8.97 -1.95
CA ILE A 6 6.78 -10.28 -1.34
C ILE A 6 8.01 -10.82 -0.61
N ASN A 7 9.18 -10.83 -1.24
CA ASN A 7 10.42 -11.24 -0.59
C ASN A 7 10.77 -10.37 0.64
N GLY A 8 10.52 -9.07 0.60
CA GLY A 8 10.73 -8.18 1.75
C GLY A 8 9.77 -8.47 2.92
N VAL A 9 8.55 -8.90 2.65
CA VAL A 9 7.59 -9.34 3.66
C VAL A 9 8.02 -10.68 4.27
N TYR A 10 8.47 -11.63 3.45
CA TYR A 10 9.01 -12.91 3.90
C TYR A 10 10.25 -12.76 4.78
N GLN A 11 11.20 -11.91 4.39
CA GLN A 11 12.41 -11.66 5.18
C GLN A 11 12.14 -10.99 6.55
N LYS A 12 11.09 -10.18 6.64
CA LYS A 12 10.71 -9.51 7.91
C LYS A 12 9.89 -10.38 8.85
N SER A 13 9.30 -11.45 8.36
CA SER A 13 8.40 -12.28 9.18
C SER A 13 9.14 -13.33 10.03
N ASN A 14 10.44 -13.51 9.84
CA ASN A 14 11.26 -14.49 10.55
C ASN A 14 10.67 -15.92 10.57
N LEU A 15 9.96 -16.29 9.51
CA LEU A 15 9.19 -17.50 9.41
C LEU A 15 9.94 -18.54 8.58
N ALA A 16 11.04 -19.08 9.16
CA ALA A 16 11.75 -20.22 8.57
C ALA A 16 10.78 -21.37 8.25
N GLU A 17 9.87 -21.68 9.16
CA GLU A 17 8.83 -22.71 8.98
C GLU A 17 7.91 -22.46 7.77
N ILE A 18 7.62 -21.21 7.46
CA ILE A 18 6.79 -20.87 6.30
C ILE A 18 7.54 -21.06 5.00
N ASN A 19 8.79 -20.66 4.96
CA ASN A 19 9.64 -20.89 3.80
C ASN A 19 9.78 -22.39 3.53
N GLU A 20 10.04 -23.18 4.57
CA GLU A 20 10.11 -24.65 4.47
C GLU A 20 8.80 -25.26 3.94
N LEU A 21 7.65 -24.79 4.40
CA LEU A 21 6.35 -25.26 3.90
C LEU A 21 6.11 -24.85 2.43
N VAL A 22 6.48 -23.65 2.05
CA VAL A 22 6.35 -23.15 0.67
C VAL A 22 7.28 -23.92 -0.26
N ASP A 23 8.52 -24.14 0.14
CA ASP A 23 9.49 -24.89 -0.64
C ASP A 23 9.05 -26.35 -0.80
N PHE A 24 8.62 -27.00 0.28
CA PHE A 24 8.07 -28.34 0.25
C PHE A 24 6.86 -28.45 -0.71
N ILE A 25 5.92 -27.47 -0.68
CA ILE A 25 4.77 -27.44 -1.59
C ILE A 25 5.22 -27.30 -3.03
N ASN A 26 6.15 -26.37 -3.31
CA ASN A 26 6.63 -26.14 -4.66
C ASN A 26 7.35 -27.34 -5.27
N GLU A 27 8.13 -28.05 -4.48
CA GLU A 27 8.88 -29.23 -4.91
C GLU A 27 7.96 -30.44 -5.17
N ASN A 28 6.87 -30.56 -4.42
CA ASN A 28 6.07 -31.78 -4.38
C ASN A 28 4.65 -31.66 -4.95
N LYS A 29 4.21 -30.48 -5.37
CA LYS A 29 2.82 -30.20 -5.81
C LYS A 29 2.33 -31.05 -7.00
N PHE A 30 3.24 -31.62 -7.79
CA PHE A 30 2.92 -32.46 -8.94
C PHE A 30 3.16 -33.96 -8.71
N ASP A 31 3.66 -34.37 -7.53
CA ASP A 31 3.85 -35.81 -7.21
C ASP A 31 2.56 -36.37 -6.59
N PRO A 32 1.85 -37.30 -7.28
CA PRO A 32 0.60 -37.87 -6.77
C PRO A 32 0.76 -38.58 -5.42
N ARG A 33 2.00 -39.15 -5.13
CA ARG A 33 2.30 -39.84 -3.88
C ARG A 33 2.40 -38.87 -2.71
N MET A 34 2.69 -37.62 -2.98
CA MET A 34 2.85 -36.57 -1.97
C MET A 34 1.57 -35.72 -1.74
N LYS A 35 0.48 -36.01 -2.49
CA LYS A 35 -0.76 -35.22 -2.46
C LYS A 35 -1.25 -34.93 -1.05
N ALA A 36 -1.43 -35.95 -0.22
CA ALA A 36 -1.92 -35.78 1.15
C ALA A 36 -1.01 -34.90 2.03
N ARG A 37 0.31 -35.04 1.86
CA ARG A 37 1.30 -34.22 2.59
C ARG A 37 1.32 -32.77 2.11
N VAL A 38 1.16 -32.56 0.82
CA VAL A 38 1.02 -31.21 0.24
C VAL A 38 -0.25 -30.53 0.72
N GLU A 39 -1.37 -31.23 0.73
CA GLU A 39 -2.65 -30.71 1.27
C GLU A 39 -2.54 -30.36 2.76
N GLU A 40 -1.82 -31.16 3.56
CA GLU A 40 -1.53 -30.85 4.96
C GLU A 40 -0.63 -29.62 5.12
N ALA A 41 0.40 -29.50 4.31
CA ALA A 41 1.29 -28.33 4.31
C ALA A 41 0.55 -27.06 3.92
N VAL A 42 -0.31 -27.11 2.90
CA VAL A 42 -1.19 -26.00 2.50
C VAL A 42 -2.12 -25.63 3.64
N ARG A 43 -2.72 -26.59 4.32
CA ARG A 43 -3.64 -26.36 5.46
C ARG A 43 -2.91 -25.69 6.64
N LYS A 44 -1.70 -26.18 6.99
CA LYS A 44 -0.85 -25.55 8.02
C LYS A 44 -0.50 -24.13 7.66
N LEU A 45 -0.07 -23.90 6.42
CA LEU A 45 0.25 -22.57 5.90
C LEU A 45 -0.96 -21.64 6.02
N HIS A 46 -2.13 -22.11 5.57
CA HIS A 46 -3.38 -21.33 5.66
C HIS A 46 -3.77 -21.01 7.11
N THR A 47 -3.64 -21.98 8.03
CA THR A 47 -3.97 -21.79 9.45
C THR A 47 -3.02 -20.79 10.11
N GLN A 48 -1.72 -20.90 9.87
CA GLN A 48 -0.73 -19.95 10.40
C GLN A 48 -0.99 -18.53 9.91
N TYR A 49 -1.34 -18.37 8.62
CA TYR A 49 -1.65 -17.05 8.08
C TYR A 49 -3.01 -16.50 8.50
N ALA A 50 -4.01 -17.35 8.69
CA ALA A 50 -5.33 -16.91 9.13
C ALA A 50 -5.36 -16.55 10.61
N ALA A 51 -4.55 -17.25 11.44
CA ALA A 51 -4.51 -17.06 12.88
C ALA A 51 -3.61 -15.91 13.34
N ASP A 52 -2.72 -15.42 12.46
CA ASP A 52 -1.77 -14.37 12.85
C ASP A 52 -2.43 -13.00 12.97
N ARG A 53 -2.81 -12.66 14.19
CA ARG A 53 -3.31 -11.33 14.56
C ARG A 53 -2.20 -10.27 14.70
N SER A 54 -0.92 -10.68 14.69
CA SER A 54 0.23 -9.79 14.91
C SER A 54 0.55 -8.88 13.72
N GLY A 55 -0.07 -9.11 12.59
CA GLY A 55 0.14 -8.31 11.39
C GLY A 55 0.98 -8.96 10.30
N ASN A 56 1.44 -10.18 10.51
CA ASN A 56 2.23 -10.96 9.54
C ASN A 56 1.37 -11.80 8.58
N ASN A 57 0.07 -11.55 8.54
CA ASN A 57 -0.87 -12.29 7.69
C ASN A 57 -0.63 -11.96 6.21
N LEU A 58 -0.17 -12.94 5.42
CA LEU A 58 0.13 -12.78 4.00
C LEU A 58 -1.07 -12.23 3.20
N ARG A 59 -2.29 -12.69 3.51
CA ARG A 59 -3.51 -12.22 2.86
C ARG A 59 -3.73 -10.72 3.10
N ARG A 60 -3.46 -10.25 4.31
CA ARG A 60 -3.54 -8.84 4.67
C ARG A 60 -2.50 -8.01 3.93
N TYR A 61 -1.26 -8.53 3.82
CA TYR A 61 -0.20 -7.86 3.08
C TYR A 61 -0.44 -7.88 1.57
N ALA A 62 -0.92 -9.00 1.01
CA ALA A 62 -1.29 -9.08 -0.40
C ALA A 62 -2.41 -8.08 -0.75
N GLY A 63 -3.44 -8.00 0.08
CA GLY A 63 -4.50 -6.99 -0.06
C GLY A 63 -3.96 -5.56 0.05
N GLN A 64 -3.01 -5.32 0.94
CA GLN A 64 -2.37 -4.01 1.09
C GLN A 64 -1.53 -3.64 -0.14
N ILE A 65 -0.74 -4.58 -0.66
CA ILE A 65 0.08 -4.36 -1.87
C ILE A 65 -0.83 -4.06 -3.07
N ALA A 66 -1.89 -4.85 -3.24
CA ALA A 66 -2.86 -4.62 -4.32
C ALA A 66 -3.51 -3.24 -4.21
N HIS A 67 -3.99 -2.88 -3.03
CA HIS A 67 -4.57 -1.56 -2.77
C HIS A 67 -3.58 -0.43 -3.06
N ASP A 68 -2.36 -0.52 -2.52
CA ASP A 68 -1.36 0.53 -2.71
C ASP A 68 -0.92 0.64 -4.18
N SER A 69 -0.83 -0.48 -4.90
CA SER A 69 -0.51 -0.48 -6.34
C SER A 69 -1.60 0.23 -7.17
N VAL A 70 -2.86 -0.08 -6.91
CA VAL A 70 -4.00 0.59 -7.58
C VAL A 70 -4.01 2.09 -7.27
N MET A 71 -3.82 2.45 -6.01
CA MET A 71 -3.83 3.85 -5.60
C MET A 71 -2.62 4.63 -6.13
N GLN A 72 -1.46 3.99 -6.28
CA GLN A 72 -0.28 4.60 -6.91
C GLN A 72 -0.52 4.85 -8.40
N PHE A 73 -1.08 3.87 -9.10
CA PHE A 73 -1.47 4.04 -10.51
C PHE A 73 -2.48 5.18 -10.68
N HIS A 74 -3.51 5.21 -9.84
CA HIS A 74 -4.50 6.28 -9.82
C HIS A 74 -3.86 7.65 -9.60
N GLY A 75 -2.94 7.78 -8.64
CA GLY A 75 -2.23 9.01 -8.38
C GLY A 75 -1.42 9.51 -9.57
N GLN A 76 -0.66 8.64 -10.23
CA GLN A 76 0.10 8.97 -11.44
C GLN A 76 -0.80 9.43 -12.58
N PHE A 77 -1.86 8.68 -12.84
CA PHE A 77 -2.83 8.99 -13.88
C PHE A 77 -3.51 10.34 -13.63
N THR A 78 -3.91 10.58 -12.38
CA THR A 78 -4.59 11.83 -11.98
C THR A 78 -3.70 13.06 -12.18
N VAL A 79 -2.42 12.98 -11.77
CA VAL A 79 -1.47 14.09 -11.99
C VAL A 79 -1.24 14.35 -13.47
N LYS A 80 -1.09 13.28 -14.26
CA LYS A 80 -0.92 13.44 -15.71
C LYS A 80 -2.15 14.11 -16.34
N LYS A 81 -3.35 13.66 -16.02
CA LYS A 81 -4.60 14.25 -16.53
C LYS A 81 -4.81 15.69 -16.08
N ALA A 82 -4.43 16.02 -14.85
CA ALA A 82 -4.46 17.40 -14.36
C ALA A 82 -3.56 18.30 -15.21
N LYS A 83 -2.32 17.88 -15.50
CA LYS A 83 -1.39 18.62 -16.36
C LYS A 83 -1.93 18.81 -17.78
N ASP A 84 -2.47 17.73 -18.36
CA ASP A 84 -3.07 17.76 -19.71
C ASP A 84 -4.25 18.76 -19.76
N ALA A 85 -4.98 18.92 -18.64
CA ALA A 85 -6.10 19.86 -18.48
C ALA A 85 -5.70 21.28 -17.99
N GLY A 86 -4.39 21.56 -17.82
CA GLY A 86 -3.91 22.85 -17.32
C GLY A 86 -4.21 23.11 -15.84
N LEU A 87 -4.59 22.08 -15.06
CA LEU A 87 -4.87 22.19 -13.63
C LEU A 87 -3.58 22.00 -12.83
N ASN A 88 -3.32 22.90 -11.90
CA ASN A 88 -2.14 22.84 -11.02
C ASN A 88 -2.47 22.86 -9.53
N HIS A 89 -3.76 22.90 -9.17
CA HIS A 89 -4.23 22.84 -7.80
C HIS A 89 -4.79 21.45 -7.49
N PHE A 90 -4.53 21.00 -6.26
CA PHE A 90 -4.93 19.66 -5.79
C PHE A 90 -5.52 19.78 -4.39
N ARG A 91 -6.69 19.19 -4.20
CA ARG A 91 -7.34 19.07 -2.91
C ARG A 91 -7.05 17.71 -2.28
N TYR A 92 -6.64 17.71 -1.01
CA TYR A 92 -6.43 16.47 -0.26
C TYR A 92 -7.73 15.95 0.31
N THR A 93 -8.20 14.80 -0.17
CA THR A 93 -9.51 14.24 0.18
C THR A 93 -9.39 12.84 0.72
N GLY A 94 -10.38 12.40 1.49
CA GLY A 94 -10.46 11.05 2.03
C GLY A 94 -11.21 11.01 3.35
N THR A 95 -11.27 9.84 3.96
CA THR A 95 -11.98 9.62 5.22
C THR A 95 -10.99 9.50 6.37
N LEU A 96 -11.18 10.29 7.42
CA LEU A 96 -10.48 10.14 8.69
C LEU A 96 -11.00 8.92 9.45
N VAL A 97 -10.07 8.19 10.04
CA VAL A 97 -10.33 7.08 10.97
C VAL A 97 -9.60 7.36 12.28
N ARG A 98 -9.89 6.57 13.31
CA ARG A 98 -9.34 6.75 14.66
C ARG A 98 -7.80 6.88 14.68
N ASP A 99 -7.12 6.10 13.85
CA ASP A 99 -5.66 6.03 13.74
C ASP A 99 -5.10 6.85 12.55
N SER A 100 -5.90 7.77 12.00
CA SER A 100 -5.42 8.69 10.95
C SER A 100 -4.24 9.51 11.46
N ARG A 101 -3.18 9.59 10.63
CA ARG A 101 -1.98 10.38 10.94
C ARG A 101 -2.32 11.85 11.13
N GLN A 102 -1.55 12.52 11.96
CA GLN A 102 -1.66 13.96 12.14
C GLN A 102 -1.57 14.70 10.80
N PHE A 103 -0.63 14.32 9.92
CA PHE A 103 -0.54 14.86 8.57
C PHE A 103 -1.89 14.79 7.82
N CYS A 104 -2.55 13.62 7.82
CA CYS A 104 -3.82 13.47 7.12
C CYS A 104 -4.93 14.33 7.71
N ARG A 105 -4.96 14.49 9.04
CA ARG A 105 -5.93 15.35 9.74
C ARG A 105 -5.72 16.83 9.39
N GLU A 106 -4.46 17.27 9.34
CA GLU A 106 -4.10 18.65 9.04
C GLU A 106 -4.32 19.02 7.57
N MET A 107 -4.12 18.04 6.67
CA MET A 107 -4.20 18.29 5.23
C MET A 107 -5.60 18.08 4.64
N LEU A 108 -6.48 17.38 5.35
CA LEU A 108 -7.83 17.09 4.86
C LEU A 108 -8.54 18.38 4.40
N ASN A 109 -9.10 18.33 3.20
CA ASN A 109 -9.79 19.43 2.53
C ASN A 109 -8.94 20.66 2.18
N LYS A 110 -7.63 20.63 2.38
CA LYS A 110 -6.76 21.72 1.91
C LYS A 110 -6.50 21.58 0.42
N THR A 111 -6.58 22.72 -0.27
CA THR A 111 -6.22 22.87 -1.67
C THR A 111 -4.87 23.56 -1.76
N LEU A 112 -3.93 22.95 -2.46
CA LEU A 112 -2.56 23.42 -2.66
C LEU A 112 -2.16 23.26 -4.12
N THR A 113 -1.23 24.08 -4.59
CA THR A 113 -0.58 23.89 -5.89
C THR A 113 0.34 22.67 -5.89
N GLU A 114 0.67 22.12 -7.07
CA GLU A 114 1.62 21.03 -7.21
C GLU A 114 2.96 21.37 -6.52
N THR A 115 3.45 22.58 -6.69
CA THR A 115 4.71 23.04 -6.10
C THR A 115 4.66 23.06 -4.58
N GLU A 116 3.59 23.63 -4.01
CA GLU A 116 3.41 23.67 -2.55
C GLU A 116 3.33 22.27 -1.94
N VAL A 117 2.62 21.32 -2.59
CA VAL A 117 2.56 19.93 -2.14
C VAL A 117 3.95 19.30 -2.13
N ARG A 118 4.74 19.48 -3.19
CA ARG A 118 6.10 18.92 -3.29
C ARG A 118 7.07 19.54 -2.28
N ASP A 119 7.00 20.83 -2.07
CA ASP A 119 7.87 21.54 -1.11
C ASP A 119 7.49 21.22 0.33
N MET A 120 6.20 21.18 0.64
CA MET A 120 5.70 20.72 1.93
C MET A 120 6.15 19.28 2.20
N TRP A 121 6.07 18.39 1.19
CA TRP A 121 6.50 17.00 1.31
C TRP A 121 7.99 16.86 1.64
N LYS A 122 8.84 17.66 1.01
CA LYS A 122 10.28 17.65 1.29
C LYS A 122 10.61 18.13 2.71
N ARG A 123 9.93 19.18 3.17
CA ARG A 123 10.22 19.83 4.46
C ARG A 123 9.65 19.10 5.67
N ARG A 124 8.54 18.38 5.52
CA ARG A 124 7.83 17.74 6.64
C ARG A 124 8.18 16.27 6.78
N SER A 125 8.24 15.81 8.05
CA SER A 125 8.39 14.40 8.38
C SER A 125 7.33 13.98 9.39
N TRP A 126 6.90 12.72 9.32
CA TRP A 126 5.94 12.12 10.26
C TRP A 126 6.08 10.59 10.26
N ALA A 127 5.59 9.95 11.29
CA ALA A 127 5.59 8.49 11.40
C ALA A 127 4.77 7.84 10.27
N GLY A 128 5.42 6.91 9.54
CA GLY A 128 4.81 6.20 8.41
C GLY A 128 4.76 7.00 7.10
N LYS A 129 5.52 8.11 7.00
CA LYS A 129 5.79 8.76 5.73
C LYS A 129 6.53 7.79 4.82
N SER A 130 6.09 7.65 3.58
CA SER A 130 6.78 6.86 2.56
C SER A 130 7.70 7.75 1.73
N THR A 131 8.78 7.18 1.21
CA THR A 131 9.62 7.84 0.20
C THR A 131 8.90 7.86 -1.14
N GLY A 132 9.08 8.91 -1.94
CA GLY A 132 8.54 9.02 -3.28
C GLY A 132 7.69 10.27 -3.52
N ASP A 133 7.05 10.31 -4.67
CA ASP A 133 6.19 11.41 -5.09
C ASP A 133 4.94 11.52 -4.20
N PRO A 134 4.64 12.70 -3.61
CA PRO A 134 3.52 12.89 -2.70
C PRO A 134 2.15 12.55 -3.31
N PHE A 135 1.98 12.72 -4.60
CA PHE A 135 0.74 12.38 -5.29
C PHE A 135 0.54 10.86 -5.44
N ILE A 136 1.65 10.11 -5.46
CA ILE A 136 1.66 8.65 -5.58
C ILE A 136 1.54 8.01 -4.20
N VAL A 137 2.39 8.43 -3.25
CA VAL A 137 2.46 7.83 -1.90
C VAL A 137 1.51 8.50 -0.90
N ARG A 138 0.92 9.64 -1.25
CA ARG A 138 -0.14 10.34 -0.49
C ARG A 138 0.31 10.70 0.93
N GLY A 139 -0.33 10.21 1.99
CA GLY A 139 0.10 10.37 3.39
C GLY A 139 1.08 9.31 3.88
N GLY A 140 1.49 8.38 3.02
CA GLY A 140 2.39 7.26 3.33
C GLY A 140 1.68 5.90 3.41
N TYR A 141 2.33 4.93 4.05
CA TYR A 141 1.85 3.56 4.15
C TYR A 141 0.38 3.45 4.59
N ARG A 142 -0.43 2.68 3.85
CA ARG A 142 -1.87 2.46 4.10
C ARG A 142 -2.71 3.75 4.14
N CYS A 143 -2.28 4.80 3.44
CA CYS A 143 -3.05 6.04 3.38
C CYS A 143 -4.34 5.85 2.56
N ARG A 144 -5.47 6.28 3.12
CA ARG A 144 -6.80 6.22 2.49
C ARG A 144 -7.19 7.53 1.81
N HIS A 145 -6.31 8.53 1.86
CA HIS A 145 -6.53 9.83 1.23
C HIS A 145 -5.90 9.89 -0.15
N THR A 146 -6.34 10.83 -0.96
CA THR A 146 -5.80 11.08 -2.30
C THR A 146 -5.77 12.58 -2.59
N TRP A 147 -4.94 12.98 -3.55
CA TRP A 147 -4.93 14.31 -4.11
C TRP A 147 -5.83 14.33 -5.36
N ILE A 148 -6.84 15.17 -5.36
CA ILE A 148 -7.77 15.36 -6.48
C ILE A 148 -7.48 16.72 -7.11
N PRO A 149 -7.24 16.79 -8.44
CA PRO A 149 -7.08 18.07 -9.13
C PRO A 149 -8.37 18.87 -9.01
N THR A 150 -8.21 20.16 -8.78
CA THR A 150 -9.33 21.10 -8.66
C THR A 150 -8.95 22.46 -9.26
N ASN A 151 -9.97 23.26 -9.55
CA ASN A 151 -9.79 24.68 -9.79
C ASN A 151 -10.38 25.43 -8.58
N PRO A 152 -9.60 26.29 -7.88
CA PRO A 152 -10.11 27.07 -6.74
C PRO A 152 -11.34 27.92 -7.08
N GLU A 153 -11.53 28.27 -8.35
CA GLU A 153 -12.71 29.02 -8.79
C GLU A 153 -14.02 28.22 -8.73
N TRP A 154 -13.92 26.86 -8.71
CA TRP A 154 -15.10 25.99 -8.62
C TRP A 154 -15.58 25.79 -7.18
N GLU A 155 -14.80 26.24 -6.20
CA GLU A 155 -15.09 26.07 -4.76
C GLU A 155 -15.79 27.30 -4.14
N LYS A 156 -16.28 28.24 -4.96
CA LYS A 156 -17.02 29.43 -4.54
C LYS A 156 -18.50 29.17 -4.42
#